data_54736273aa047083810d6c437712a970
#
_entry.id   54736273aa047083810d6c437712a970
#
_cell.length_a   1.000
_cell.length_b   1.000
_cell.length_c   1.000
_cell.angle_alpha   90.00
_cell.angle_beta   90.00
_cell.angle_gamma   90.00
#
_symmetry.space_group_name_H-M   'P 1'
#
loop_
_entity.id
_entity.type
_entity.pdbx_description
1 polymer ?
#
loop_
_entity_poly.entity_id
_entity_poly.type
_entity_poly.pdbx_seq_one_letter_code
_entity_poly.pdbx_strand_id
1 'polypeptide(L)'
;MRKLTTIGMMILMLGMSIPTMGAMSNSRMRKEARFLTDRMAYELGLNAMQYDDVYEVNYDFLNGVRYLMDDVVRGYGYAIDRYYNCLDVRNDDLHWILSDRQFHRFLQTEYFSRPIYTSGNKWLFRIYRVYTDVRHFYFGKPHHYATYKGHHHRDHHHGVSYYKTNRKEH
;
A
#
# COMPACT_ATOMS: atom_id res chain seq x y z
N MET A 1 45.22 14.69 -35.09
CA MET A 1 44.11 15.39 -34.44
C MET A 1 42.93 14.40 -34.37
N ARG A 2 42.73 13.79 -33.23
CA ARG A 2 41.60 12.87 -33.00
C ARG A 2 40.48 13.63 -32.34
N LYS A 3 39.34 13.78 -33.04
CA LYS A 3 38.13 14.38 -32.48
C LYS A 3 37.41 13.33 -31.62
N LEU A 4 37.40 13.51 -30.30
CA LEU A 4 36.53 12.78 -29.40
C LEU A 4 35.11 13.33 -29.53
N THR A 5 34.22 12.56 -30.10
CA THR A 5 32.77 12.79 -30.05
C THR A 5 32.23 12.25 -28.74
N THR A 6 31.96 13.14 -27.82
CA THR A 6 31.28 12.84 -26.56
C THR A 6 29.81 12.60 -26.88
N ILE A 7 29.37 11.33 -26.88
CA ILE A 7 27.95 10.98 -26.96
C ILE A 7 27.36 11.22 -25.58
N GLY A 8 26.68 12.34 -25.43
CA GLY A 8 25.89 12.66 -24.27
C GLY A 8 24.70 11.70 -24.18
N MET A 9 24.75 10.77 -23.25
CA MET A 9 23.64 9.87 -22.90
C MET A 9 22.59 10.68 -22.14
N MET A 10 21.62 11.21 -22.87
CA MET A 10 20.46 11.91 -22.32
C MET A 10 19.54 10.86 -21.69
N ILE A 11 19.68 10.65 -20.39
CA ILE A 11 18.73 9.83 -19.60
C ILE A 11 17.43 10.61 -19.57
N LEU A 12 16.49 10.23 -20.42
CA LEU A 12 15.12 10.73 -20.42
C LEU A 12 14.44 10.14 -19.18
N MET A 13 14.56 10.82 -18.04
CA MET A 13 13.73 10.58 -16.87
C MET A 13 12.30 10.91 -17.27
N LEU A 14 11.55 9.92 -17.76
CA LEU A 14 10.10 9.96 -17.84
C LEU A 14 9.57 10.05 -16.40
N GLY A 15 9.57 11.29 -15.90
CA GLY A 15 8.91 11.61 -14.64
C GLY A 15 7.43 11.29 -14.79
N MET A 16 7.00 10.14 -14.28
CA MET A 16 5.59 9.90 -14.01
C MET A 16 5.15 10.97 -13.00
N SER A 17 4.61 12.08 -13.51
CA SER A 17 3.94 13.07 -12.70
C SER A 17 2.71 12.41 -12.08
N ILE A 18 2.88 11.94 -10.84
CA ILE A 18 1.77 11.51 -10.02
C ILE A 18 1.02 12.79 -9.66
N PRO A 19 -0.23 12.97 -10.13
CA PRO A 19 -1.00 14.15 -9.78
C PRO A 19 -1.18 14.17 -8.27
N THR A 20 -0.59 15.15 -7.64
CA THR A 20 -0.74 15.44 -6.23
C THR A 20 -1.83 16.49 -6.09
N MET A 21 -2.69 16.30 -5.16
CA MET A 21 -3.77 17.14 -4.67
C MET A 21 -5.16 16.70 -5.16
N GLY A 22 -5.86 16.09 -4.23
CA GLY A 22 -7.24 15.64 -4.35
C GLY A 22 -7.42 14.22 -3.84
N ALA A 23 -8.60 13.94 -3.31
CA ALA A 23 -8.97 12.60 -2.88
C ALA A 23 -8.75 11.57 -4.00
N MET A 24 -8.17 10.44 -3.66
CA MET A 24 -7.94 9.36 -4.61
C MET A 24 -9.26 8.85 -5.18
N SER A 25 -9.41 8.78 -6.51
CA SER A 25 -10.60 8.25 -7.15
C SER A 25 -10.78 6.74 -6.86
N ASN A 26 -12.02 6.25 -6.92
CA ASN A 26 -12.31 4.82 -6.74
C ASN A 26 -11.53 3.92 -7.72
N SER A 27 -11.39 4.36 -8.97
CA SER A 27 -10.61 3.63 -9.98
C SER A 27 -9.13 3.53 -9.60
N ARG A 28 -8.56 4.63 -9.10
CA ARG A 28 -7.18 4.65 -8.63
C ARG A 28 -7.00 3.78 -7.39
N MET A 29 -7.89 3.86 -6.40
CA MET A 29 -7.85 2.98 -5.22
C MET A 29 -7.84 1.50 -5.60
N ARG A 30 -8.72 1.09 -6.53
CA ARG A 30 -8.74 -0.30 -7.01
C ARG A 30 -7.42 -0.73 -7.63
N LYS A 31 -6.80 0.14 -8.44
CA LYS A 31 -5.51 -0.14 -9.08
C LYS A 31 -4.39 -0.26 -8.04
N GLU A 32 -4.33 0.69 -7.11
CA GLU A 32 -3.29 0.70 -6.06
C GLU A 32 -3.44 -0.50 -5.11
N ALA A 33 -4.68 -0.80 -4.66
CA ALA A 33 -4.95 -1.97 -3.83
C ALA A 33 -4.55 -3.25 -4.56
N ARG A 34 -4.93 -3.41 -5.84
CA ARG A 34 -4.55 -4.56 -6.64
C ARG A 34 -3.04 -4.68 -6.81
N PHE A 35 -2.35 -3.57 -7.12
CA PHE A 35 -0.92 -3.59 -7.34
C PHE A 35 -0.18 -4.00 -6.06
N LEU A 36 -0.54 -3.43 -4.92
CA LEU A 36 0.03 -3.78 -3.62
C LEU A 36 -0.24 -5.25 -3.28
N THR A 37 -1.47 -5.72 -3.45
CA THR A 37 -1.87 -7.11 -3.19
C THR A 37 -1.15 -8.10 -4.09
N ASP A 38 -0.99 -7.80 -5.37
CA ASP A 38 -0.28 -8.65 -6.33
C ASP A 38 1.19 -8.87 -5.92
N ARG A 39 1.86 -7.82 -5.46
CA ARG A 39 3.24 -7.92 -4.95
C ARG A 39 3.32 -8.66 -3.62
N MET A 40 2.37 -8.41 -2.72
CA MET A 40 2.27 -9.19 -1.47
C MET A 40 2.05 -10.67 -1.78
N ALA A 41 1.18 -11.01 -2.73
CA ALA A 41 0.93 -12.39 -3.11
C ALA A 41 2.19 -13.07 -3.68
N TYR A 42 2.92 -12.38 -4.53
CA TYR A 42 4.15 -12.90 -5.11
C TYR A 42 5.23 -13.12 -4.05
N GLU A 43 5.50 -12.13 -3.20
CA GLU A 43 6.59 -12.22 -2.24
C GLU A 43 6.27 -13.06 -1.00
N LEU A 44 5.03 -13.01 -0.52
CA LEU A 44 4.61 -13.74 0.68
C LEU A 44 4.09 -15.15 0.36
N GLY A 45 3.81 -15.46 -0.92
CA GLY A 45 3.25 -16.74 -1.34
C GLY A 45 1.82 -16.91 -0.87
N LEU A 46 0.93 -15.94 -1.15
CA LEU A 46 -0.47 -16.02 -0.75
C LEU A 46 -1.21 -17.09 -1.57
N ASN A 47 -2.12 -17.81 -0.93
CA ASN A 47 -3.10 -18.63 -1.62
C ASN A 47 -4.25 -17.78 -2.20
N ALA A 48 -5.15 -18.39 -2.98
CA ALA A 48 -6.22 -17.67 -3.68
C ALA A 48 -7.19 -16.97 -2.71
N MET A 49 -7.55 -17.59 -1.58
CA MET A 49 -8.44 -16.97 -0.58
C MET A 49 -7.74 -15.78 0.09
N GLN A 50 -6.49 -15.96 0.53
CA GLN A 50 -5.70 -14.87 1.10
C GLN A 50 -5.53 -13.71 0.12
N TYR A 51 -5.39 -14.00 -1.18
CA TYR A 51 -5.25 -12.96 -2.21
C TYR A 51 -6.48 -12.04 -2.29
N ASP A 52 -7.66 -12.62 -2.26
CA ASP A 52 -8.93 -11.86 -2.27
C ASP A 52 -9.10 -11.06 -0.98
N ASP A 53 -8.90 -11.68 0.18
CA ASP A 53 -9.02 -11.00 1.49
C ASP A 53 -8.01 -9.85 1.64
N VAL A 54 -6.75 -10.07 1.26
CA VAL A 54 -5.70 -9.04 1.28
C VAL A 54 -6.03 -7.89 0.34
N TYR A 55 -6.67 -8.15 -0.80
CA TYR A 55 -7.14 -7.09 -1.69
C TYR A 55 -8.22 -6.23 -1.01
N GLU A 56 -9.19 -6.85 -0.37
CA GLU A 56 -10.27 -6.15 0.33
C GLU A 56 -9.71 -5.28 1.46
N VAL A 57 -8.82 -5.81 2.29
CA VAL A 57 -8.16 -5.07 3.38
C VAL A 57 -7.33 -3.91 2.85
N ASN A 58 -6.56 -4.10 1.78
CA ASN A 58 -5.80 -3.02 1.15
C ASN A 58 -6.71 -1.93 0.56
N TYR A 59 -7.84 -2.33 -0.05
CA TYR A 59 -8.81 -1.38 -0.56
C TYR A 59 -9.44 -0.55 0.56
N ASP A 60 -9.85 -1.18 1.66
CA ASP A 60 -10.46 -0.51 2.81
C ASP A 60 -9.51 0.49 3.46
N PHE A 61 -8.23 0.12 3.60
CA PHE A 61 -7.20 1.03 4.07
C PHE A 61 -7.11 2.27 3.16
N LEU A 62 -7.00 2.09 1.85
CA LEU A 62 -6.90 3.21 0.91
C LEU A 62 -8.17 4.08 0.92
N ASN A 63 -9.34 3.46 1.06
CA ASN A 63 -10.60 4.17 1.21
C ASN A 63 -10.65 5.01 2.49
N GLY A 64 -10.13 4.49 3.58
CA GLY A 64 -10.05 5.19 4.88
C GLY A 64 -9.10 6.39 4.87
N VAL A 65 -7.99 6.30 4.13
CA VAL A 65 -6.97 7.37 4.13
C VAL A 65 -7.10 8.37 2.99
N ARG A 66 -7.87 8.12 1.95
CA ARG A 66 -7.88 8.90 0.70
C ARG A 66 -8.17 10.39 0.87
N TYR A 67 -8.93 10.78 1.89
CA TYR A 67 -9.26 12.17 2.19
C TYR A 67 -8.37 12.78 3.27
N LEU A 68 -7.52 11.99 3.90
CA LEU A 68 -6.66 12.43 5.00
C LEU A 68 -5.27 12.86 4.52
N MET A 69 -4.83 12.35 3.37
CA MET A 69 -3.41 12.40 3.01
C MET A 69 -2.89 13.82 2.76
N ASP A 70 -3.71 14.73 2.26
CA ASP A 70 -3.31 16.13 2.08
C ASP A 70 -3.10 16.82 3.45
N ASP A 71 -3.92 16.49 4.44
CA ASP A 71 -3.80 17.02 5.81
C ASP A 71 -2.64 16.35 6.57
N VAL A 72 -2.36 15.07 6.29
CA VAL A 72 -1.16 14.38 6.80
C VAL A 72 0.11 15.07 6.28
N VAL A 73 0.16 15.40 4.99
CA VAL A 73 1.29 16.12 4.38
C VAL A 73 1.48 17.50 5.01
N ARG A 74 0.39 18.19 5.37
CA ARG A 74 0.42 19.49 6.07
C ARG A 74 0.80 19.38 7.56
N GLY A 75 0.93 18.16 8.09
CA GLY A 75 1.31 17.92 9.48
C GLY A 75 0.18 18.09 10.49
N TYR A 76 -1.10 18.04 10.07
CA TYR A 76 -2.20 18.14 11.02
C TYR A 76 -2.29 16.89 11.90
N GLY A 77 -2.16 17.08 13.21
CA GLY A 77 -2.11 15.99 14.20
C GLY A 77 -3.30 15.03 14.10
N TYR A 78 -4.52 15.55 13.98
CA TYR A 78 -5.72 14.72 13.84
C TYR A 78 -5.66 13.81 12.61
N ALA A 79 -5.11 14.29 11.50
CA ALA A 79 -5.01 13.51 10.27
C ALA A 79 -3.92 12.43 10.37
N ILE A 80 -2.81 12.76 11.04
CA ILE A 80 -1.72 11.82 11.33
C ILE A 80 -2.22 10.68 12.23
N ASP A 81 -2.92 11.02 13.32
CA ASP A 81 -3.48 10.01 14.23
C ASP A 81 -4.49 9.10 13.52
N ARG A 82 -5.34 9.69 12.68
CA ARG A 82 -6.34 8.93 11.92
C ARG A 82 -5.70 8.04 10.85
N TYR A 83 -4.63 8.51 10.20
CA TYR A 83 -3.84 7.70 9.29
C TYR A 83 -3.25 6.47 9.99
N TYR A 84 -2.61 6.65 11.14
CA TYR A 84 -2.05 5.53 11.90
C TYR A 84 -3.12 4.57 12.41
N ASN A 85 -4.28 5.06 12.81
CA ASN A 85 -5.39 4.19 13.17
C ASN A 85 -5.87 3.33 11.99
N CYS A 86 -5.96 3.89 10.78
CA CYS A 86 -6.28 3.12 9.58
C CYS A 86 -5.19 2.08 9.26
N LEU A 87 -3.92 2.45 9.45
CA LEU A 87 -2.79 1.55 9.22
C LEU A 87 -2.77 0.39 10.22
N ASP A 88 -3.00 0.67 11.50
CA ASP A 88 -3.07 -0.33 12.56
C ASP A 88 -4.21 -1.32 12.29
N VAL A 89 -5.40 -0.82 11.95
CA VAL A 89 -6.55 -1.65 11.58
C VAL A 89 -6.21 -2.57 10.41
N ARG A 90 -5.62 -2.02 9.34
CA ARG A 90 -5.19 -2.83 8.19
C ARG A 90 -4.20 -3.92 8.58
N ASN A 91 -3.21 -3.58 9.36
CA ASN A 91 -2.16 -4.51 9.74
C ASN A 91 -2.69 -5.59 10.71
N ASP A 92 -3.65 -5.24 11.58
CA ASP A 92 -4.36 -6.22 12.42
C ASP A 92 -5.19 -7.20 11.57
N ASP A 93 -5.92 -6.71 10.57
CA ASP A 93 -6.68 -7.59 9.66
C ASP A 93 -5.75 -8.53 8.89
N LEU A 94 -4.61 -8.03 8.41
CA LEU A 94 -3.61 -8.84 7.73
C LEU A 94 -2.97 -9.89 8.66
N HIS A 95 -2.83 -9.61 9.95
CA HIS A 95 -2.36 -10.60 10.92
C HIS A 95 -3.27 -11.84 10.98
N TRP A 96 -4.60 -11.66 10.84
CA TRP A 96 -5.54 -12.77 10.84
C TRP A 96 -5.62 -13.54 9.51
N ILE A 97 -5.34 -12.87 8.39
CA ILE A 97 -5.36 -13.47 7.06
C ILE A 97 -4.08 -14.25 6.76
N LEU A 98 -2.94 -13.71 7.19
CA LEU A 98 -1.62 -14.26 6.91
C LEU A 98 -1.24 -15.33 7.94
N SER A 99 -0.52 -16.37 7.50
CA SER A 99 0.16 -17.25 8.45
C SER A 99 1.27 -16.50 9.20
N ASP A 100 1.70 -16.99 10.36
CA ASP A 100 2.76 -16.38 11.16
C ASP A 100 4.03 -16.09 10.35
N ARG A 101 4.43 -17.02 9.49
CA ARG A 101 5.60 -16.85 8.61
C ARG A 101 5.39 -15.74 7.58
N GLN A 102 4.22 -15.67 6.96
CA GLN A 102 3.86 -14.62 6.00
C GLN A 102 3.79 -13.27 6.69
N PHE A 103 3.16 -13.22 7.86
CA PHE A 103 3.03 -11.99 8.64
C PHE A 103 4.38 -11.46 9.13
N HIS A 104 5.26 -12.34 9.59
CA HIS A 104 6.62 -11.94 9.96
C HIS A 104 7.38 -11.31 8.77
N ARG A 105 7.33 -11.92 7.59
CA ARG A 105 7.91 -11.34 6.37
C ARG A 105 7.25 -10.03 5.97
N PHE A 106 5.93 -9.93 6.10
CA PHE A 106 5.18 -8.70 5.87
C PHE A 106 5.68 -7.55 6.75
N LEU A 107 5.88 -7.79 8.05
CA LEU A 107 6.40 -6.77 8.98
C LEU A 107 7.82 -6.31 8.63
N GLN A 108 8.67 -7.21 8.16
CA GLN A 108 10.04 -6.89 7.73
C GLN A 108 10.08 -6.12 6.41
N THR A 109 8.99 -6.10 5.65
CA THR A 109 8.90 -5.46 4.34
C THR A 109 8.20 -4.11 4.47
N GLU A 110 8.97 -3.02 4.57
CA GLU A 110 8.43 -1.69 4.86
C GLU A 110 7.40 -1.20 3.83
N TYR A 111 7.62 -1.50 2.54
CA TYR A 111 6.68 -1.11 1.49
C TYR A 111 5.36 -1.91 1.51
N PHE A 112 5.27 -2.96 2.32
CA PHE A 112 4.02 -3.66 2.63
C PHE A 112 3.41 -3.18 3.95
N SER A 113 4.20 -3.15 5.02
CA SER A 113 3.70 -2.81 6.38
C SER A 113 3.40 -1.32 6.55
N ARG A 114 4.11 -0.45 5.82
CA ARG A 114 3.93 1.01 5.78
C ARG A 114 3.89 1.51 4.35
N PRO A 115 2.81 1.24 3.59
CA PRO A 115 2.79 1.41 2.14
C PRO A 115 2.89 2.85 1.66
N ILE A 116 2.53 3.82 2.49
CA ILE A 116 2.53 5.25 2.15
C ILE A 116 3.57 6.00 2.99
N TYR A 117 4.22 6.99 2.38
CA TYR A 117 5.11 7.93 3.04
C TYR A 117 4.94 9.34 2.48
N THR A 118 5.36 10.35 3.23
CA THR A 118 5.38 11.75 2.78
C THR A 118 6.78 12.16 2.37
N SER A 119 6.87 13.00 1.32
CA SER A 119 8.14 13.58 0.84
C SER A 119 7.86 14.99 0.30
N GLY A 120 8.43 15.99 0.95
CA GLY A 120 8.09 17.40 0.68
C GLY A 120 6.60 17.63 0.90
N ASN A 121 5.93 18.22 -0.09
CA ASN A 121 4.49 18.49 -0.06
C ASN A 121 3.64 17.39 -0.73
N LYS A 122 4.14 16.15 -0.81
CA LYS A 122 3.50 15.03 -1.49
C LYS A 122 3.46 13.80 -0.61
N TRP A 123 2.47 12.93 -0.87
CA TRP A 123 2.44 11.57 -0.37
C TRP A 123 2.60 10.56 -1.52
N LEU A 124 3.30 9.46 -1.26
CA LEU A 124 3.76 8.52 -2.26
C LEU A 124 3.63 7.09 -1.75
N PHE A 125 3.46 6.14 -2.65
CA PHE A 125 3.52 4.72 -2.33
C PHE A 125 4.96 4.21 -2.37
N ARG A 126 5.42 3.58 -1.27
CA ARG A 126 6.77 3.02 -1.14
C ARG A 126 7.05 1.92 -2.17
N ILE A 127 6.04 1.14 -2.51
CA ILE A 127 6.17 0.00 -3.41
C ILE A 127 6.73 0.39 -4.79
N TYR A 128 6.48 1.60 -5.27
CA TYR A 128 7.00 2.09 -6.55
C TYR A 128 8.50 2.42 -6.55
N ARG A 129 9.13 2.42 -5.38
CA ARG A 129 10.60 2.50 -5.29
C ARG A 129 11.28 1.18 -5.62
N VAL A 130 10.55 0.06 -5.48
CA VAL A 130 11.04 -1.30 -5.71
C VAL A 130 10.53 -1.84 -7.04
N TYR A 131 9.25 -1.62 -7.33
CA TYR A 131 8.58 -2.11 -8.53
C TYR A 131 8.26 -0.97 -9.49
N THR A 132 9.14 -0.75 -10.46
CA THR A 132 9.03 0.35 -11.44
C THR A 132 8.09 0.04 -12.60
N ASP A 133 7.92 -1.24 -12.97
CA ASP A 133 6.92 -1.64 -13.97
C ASP A 133 5.54 -1.80 -13.34
N VAL A 134 4.75 -0.75 -13.42
CA VAL A 134 3.38 -0.68 -12.89
C VAL A 134 2.33 -1.40 -13.73
N ARG A 135 2.72 -1.90 -14.92
CA ARG A 135 1.82 -2.59 -15.85
C ARG A 135 1.93 -4.10 -15.71
N HIS A 136 3.03 -4.59 -15.18
CA HIS A 136 3.21 -6.02 -14.96
C HIS A 136 2.41 -6.48 -13.73
N PHE A 137 1.74 -7.62 -13.83
CA PHE A 137 1.05 -8.29 -12.74
C PHE A 137 1.39 -9.78 -12.78
N TYR A 138 1.68 -10.35 -11.63
CA TYR A 138 1.98 -11.79 -11.49
C TYR A 138 0.70 -12.63 -11.48
N PHE A 139 -0.41 -12.06 -11.00
CA PHE A 139 -1.69 -12.76 -10.82
C PHE A 139 -2.82 -12.05 -11.56
N GLY A 140 -3.92 -12.79 -11.76
CA GLY A 140 -5.17 -12.25 -12.27
C GLY A 140 -5.76 -11.17 -11.36
N LYS A 141 -6.90 -10.61 -11.74
CA LYS A 141 -7.64 -9.71 -10.85
C LYS A 141 -8.23 -10.48 -9.68
N PRO A 142 -8.27 -9.91 -8.46
CA PRO A 142 -9.04 -10.46 -7.35
C PRO A 142 -10.50 -10.68 -7.73
N HIS A 143 -11.16 -11.65 -7.12
CA HIS A 143 -12.54 -12.02 -7.47
C HIS A 143 -13.50 -10.83 -7.39
N HIS A 144 -13.42 -10.03 -6.32
CA HIS A 144 -14.28 -8.87 -6.12
C HIS A 144 -13.67 -7.54 -6.61
N TYR A 145 -12.65 -7.56 -7.48
CA TYR A 145 -11.95 -6.36 -7.94
C TYR A 145 -12.86 -5.23 -8.42
N ALA A 146 -13.88 -5.54 -9.20
CA ALA A 146 -14.78 -4.54 -9.78
C ALA A 146 -15.95 -4.17 -8.87
N THR A 147 -16.40 -5.09 -8.03
CA THR A 147 -17.64 -5.01 -7.27
C THR A 147 -17.46 -4.63 -5.82
N TYR A 148 -16.28 -4.87 -5.24
CA TYR A 148 -16.01 -4.55 -3.85
C TYR A 148 -16.12 -3.04 -3.57
N LYS A 149 -16.83 -2.70 -2.48
CA LYS A 149 -17.13 -1.30 -2.10
C LYS A 149 -16.61 -0.93 -0.72
N GLY A 150 -15.95 -1.85 -0.03
CA GLY A 150 -15.48 -1.70 1.34
C GLY A 150 -16.20 -2.61 2.32
N HIS A 151 -15.77 -2.57 3.57
CA HIS A 151 -16.25 -3.37 4.69
C HIS A 151 -15.86 -4.84 4.58
N HIS A 152 -14.54 -5.11 4.55
CA HIS A 152 -14.02 -6.46 4.71
C HIS A 152 -14.64 -7.11 5.94
N HIS A 153 -15.22 -8.31 5.76
CA HIS A 153 -15.88 -9.02 6.84
C HIS A 153 -14.82 -9.61 7.77
N ARG A 154 -14.74 -9.03 8.97
CA ARG A 154 -13.89 -9.54 10.03
C ARG A 154 -14.66 -10.64 10.74
N ASP A 155 -14.38 -11.88 10.39
CA ASP A 155 -14.91 -13.02 11.13
C ASP A 155 -14.45 -12.95 12.59
N HIS A 156 -15.40 -12.64 13.51
CA HIS A 156 -15.37 -12.85 14.97
C HIS A 156 -14.06 -12.59 15.74
N HIS A 157 -13.04 -12.01 15.14
CA HIS A 157 -11.75 -11.75 15.78
C HIS A 157 -11.71 -10.37 16.44
N HIS A 158 -12.76 -10.02 17.18
CA HIS A 158 -12.81 -8.81 18.00
C HIS A 158 -11.94 -8.93 19.27
N GLY A 159 -10.74 -9.50 19.10
CA GLY A 159 -9.72 -9.52 20.12
C GLY A 159 -8.96 -8.20 20.22
N VAL A 160 -8.13 -8.09 21.24
CA VAL A 160 -7.22 -6.95 21.43
C VAL A 160 -6.32 -6.79 20.20
N SER A 161 -6.28 -5.58 19.63
CA SER A 161 -5.42 -5.28 18.48
C SER A 161 -3.96 -5.66 18.78
N TYR A 162 -3.33 -6.41 17.90
CA TYR A 162 -1.93 -6.78 17.97
C TYR A 162 -1.04 -5.55 18.22
N TYR A 163 -1.29 -4.45 17.49
CA TYR A 163 -0.53 -3.21 17.60
C TYR A 163 -0.79 -2.44 18.89
N LYS A 164 -2.01 -2.45 19.43
CA LYS A 164 -2.31 -1.80 20.70
C LYS A 164 -1.62 -2.48 21.88
N THR A 165 -1.46 -3.81 21.81
CA THR A 165 -0.77 -4.58 22.85
C THR A 165 0.75 -4.34 22.80
N ASN A 166 1.34 -4.26 21.60
CA ASN A 166 2.79 -4.18 21.42
C ASN A 166 3.32 -2.73 21.35
N ARG A 167 2.44 -1.73 21.26
CA ARG A 167 2.85 -0.30 21.25
C ARG A 167 3.44 0.18 22.59
N LYS A 168 3.30 -0.59 23.67
CA LYS A 168 3.89 -0.27 24.99
C LYS A 168 5.35 -0.66 25.14
N GLU A 169 5.95 -1.33 24.16
CA GLU A 169 7.32 -1.87 24.23
C GLU A 169 8.32 -1.18 23.28
N HIS A 170 7.95 -0.02 22.68
CA HIS A 170 8.85 0.74 21.81
C HIS A 170 8.84 2.23 22.14
#